data_6d2e4cd7ee0b208ed4335ea628988b55
#
_entry.id   6d2e4cd7ee0b208ed4335ea628988b55
#
_cell.length_a   1.000
_cell.length_b   1.000
_cell.length_c   1.000
_cell.angle_alpha   90.00
_cell.angle_beta   90.00
_cell.angle_gamma   90.00
#
_symmetry.space_group_name_H-M   'P 1'
#
loop_
_entity.id
_entity.type
_entity.pdbx_description
1 polymer ?
#
loop_
_entity_poly.entity_id
_entity_poly.type
_entity_poly.pdbx_seq_one_letter_code
_entity_poly.pdbx_strand_id
1 'polypeptide(L)'
;MSLYLQYIKDFDPQKAGLILVAQPVVQAFFSPLAGKISDRIEPRIVASLGMALTSTGLAFFIFLTNDTNIMFIISALLIVGLGFAFFSSPNTNAVMCSVEKKYYGIASGIIGTARSVGQAFSMGITSLVMVIYMGNVQISYDNYPNFLVSVRVTFFIFTILCFLGVFASIVRGTINREI
;
A
#
# COMPACT_ATOMS: atom_id res chain seq x y z
N MET A 1 -3.08 4.34 -9.85
CA MET A 1 -4.56 4.54 -9.77
C MET A 1 -5.02 5.90 -10.29
N SER A 2 -4.37 7.01 -9.96
CA SER A 2 -4.81 8.34 -10.44
C SER A 2 -4.93 8.40 -11.97
N LEU A 3 -3.90 7.96 -12.68
CA LEU A 3 -3.91 7.91 -14.16
C LEU A 3 -5.03 7.00 -14.71
N TYR A 4 -5.31 5.87 -14.07
CA TYR A 4 -6.40 4.99 -14.48
C TYR A 4 -7.76 5.71 -14.37
N LEU A 5 -8.01 6.41 -13.26
CA LEU A 5 -9.26 7.17 -13.07
C LEU A 5 -9.39 8.32 -14.07
N GLN A 6 -8.29 8.98 -14.43
CA GLN A 6 -8.31 10.11 -15.35
C GLN A 6 -8.41 9.67 -16.81
N TYR A 7 -7.62 8.70 -17.25
CA TYR A 7 -7.55 8.31 -18.67
C TYR A 7 -8.54 7.22 -19.07
N ILE A 8 -8.80 6.22 -18.19
CA ILE A 8 -9.73 5.12 -18.51
C ILE A 8 -11.16 5.47 -18.11
N LYS A 9 -11.37 6.14 -16.96
CA LYS A 9 -12.69 6.53 -16.46
C LYS A 9 -13.08 7.95 -16.83
N ASP A 10 -12.21 8.68 -17.49
CA ASP A 10 -12.42 10.04 -17.96
C ASP A 10 -12.86 11.00 -16.82
N PHE A 11 -12.31 10.79 -15.63
CA PHE A 11 -12.59 11.63 -14.48
C PHE A 11 -11.67 12.85 -14.46
N ASP A 12 -12.27 13.99 -14.17
CA ASP A 12 -11.53 15.19 -13.81
C ASP A 12 -10.55 14.92 -12.65
N PRO A 13 -9.33 15.49 -12.67
CA PRO A 13 -8.33 15.29 -11.62
C PRO A 13 -8.84 15.50 -10.19
N GLN A 14 -9.80 16.43 -10.00
CA GLN A 14 -10.42 16.67 -8.70
C GLN A 14 -11.26 15.47 -8.24
N LYS A 15 -12.10 14.91 -9.11
CA LYS A 15 -12.92 13.72 -8.81
C LYS A 15 -12.03 12.50 -8.55
N ALA A 16 -11.00 12.31 -9.37
CA ALA A 16 -10.03 11.24 -9.17
C ALA A 16 -9.34 11.36 -7.80
N GLY A 17 -8.93 12.58 -7.42
CA GLY A 17 -8.35 12.86 -6.12
C GLY A 17 -9.30 12.53 -4.96
N LEU A 18 -10.58 12.95 -5.04
CA LEU A 18 -11.59 12.66 -4.02
C LEU A 18 -11.80 11.15 -3.80
N ILE A 19 -11.80 10.36 -4.86
CA ILE A 19 -11.91 8.89 -4.76
C ILE A 19 -10.68 8.32 -4.04
N LEU A 20 -9.48 8.81 -4.36
CA LEU A 20 -8.25 8.33 -3.76
C LEU A 20 -8.09 8.71 -2.29
N VAL A 21 -8.75 9.77 -1.83
CA VAL A 21 -8.77 10.19 -0.42
C VAL A 21 -9.43 9.12 0.48
N ALA A 22 -10.28 8.24 -0.06
CA ALA A 22 -10.91 7.17 0.70
C ALA A 22 -9.88 6.29 1.47
N GLN A 23 -8.74 5.98 0.86
CA GLN A 23 -7.69 5.17 1.48
C GLN A 23 -7.04 5.87 2.69
N PRO A 24 -6.47 7.09 2.59
CA PRO A 24 -5.85 7.75 3.74
C PRO A 24 -6.85 8.14 4.83
N VAL A 25 -8.10 8.39 4.50
CA VAL A 25 -9.16 8.65 5.50
C VAL A 25 -9.38 7.41 6.36
N VAL A 26 -9.59 6.24 5.76
CA VAL A 26 -9.74 4.98 6.50
C VAL A 26 -8.48 4.70 7.33
N GLN A 27 -7.30 4.88 6.75
CA GLN A 27 -6.05 4.70 7.46
C GLN A 27 -5.97 5.61 8.69
N ALA A 28 -6.33 6.89 8.58
CA ALA A 28 -6.29 7.84 9.70
C ALA A 28 -7.26 7.45 10.83
N PHE A 29 -8.48 7.03 10.50
CA PHE A 29 -9.47 6.61 11.48
C PHE A 29 -9.10 5.32 12.20
N PHE A 30 -8.57 4.32 11.49
CA PHE A 30 -8.28 3.01 12.05
C PHE A 30 -6.86 2.87 12.64
N SER A 31 -5.94 3.79 12.33
CA SER A 31 -4.56 3.75 12.84
C SER A 31 -4.47 3.80 14.38
N PRO A 32 -5.23 4.65 15.12
CA PRO A 32 -5.24 4.63 16.58
C PRO A 32 -5.80 3.32 17.15
N LEU A 33 -6.81 2.75 16.48
CA LEU A 33 -7.38 1.46 16.87
C LEU A 33 -6.37 0.33 16.71
N ALA A 34 -5.68 0.29 15.56
CA ALA A 34 -4.63 -0.67 15.29
C ALA A 34 -3.47 -0.57 16.30
N GLY A 35 -3.11 0.66 16.72
CA GLY A 35 -2.15 0.90 17.78
C GLY A 35 -2.59 0.27 19.12
N LYS A 36 -3.80 0.56 19.57
CA LYS A 36 -4.35 -0.01 20.80
C LYS A 36 -4.46 -1.54 20.78
N ILE A 37 -4.78 -2.13 19.64
CA ILE A 37 -4.81 -3.59 19.47
C ILE A 37 -3.40 -4.16 19.58
N SER A 38 -2.40 -3.51 18.98
CA SER A 38 -1.00 -3.94 19.06
C SER A 38 -0.38 -3.79 20.45
N ASP A 39 -1.00 -3.01 21.35
CA ASP A 39 -0.60 -2.93 22.76
C ASP A 39 -1.03 -4.19 23.55
N ARG A 40 -2.08 -4.87 23.11
CA ARG A 40 -2.64 -6.07 23.76
C ARG A 40 -2.24 -7.37 23.06
N ILE A 41 -2.11 -7.34 21.75
CA ILE A 41 -1.75 -8.48 20.92
C ILE A 41 -0.35 -8.24 20.38
N GLU A 42 0.38 -9.31 20.08
CA GLU A 42 1.73 -9.24 19.55
C GLU A 42 1.77 -8.40 18.25
N PRO A 43 2.59 -7.32 18.19
CA PRO A 43 2.60 -6.39 17.07
C PRO A 43 2.85 -7.07 15.70
N ARG A 44 3.61 -8.18 15.68
CA ARG A 44 3.87 -8.95 14.45
C ARG A 44 2.59 -9.54 13.86
N ILE A 45 1.67 -10.04 14.70
CA ILE A 45 0.42 -10.65 14.24
C ILE A 45 -0.46 -9.57 13.60
N VAL A 46 -0.61 -8.43 14.29
CA VAL A 46 -1.42 -7.31 13.81
C VAL A 46 -0.83 -6.75 12.50
N ALA A 47 0.49 -6.58 12.43
CA ALA A 47 1.17 -6.11 11.23
C ALA A 47 1.04 -7.09 10.06
N SER A 48 1.15 -8.41 10.32
CA SER A 48 1.00 -9.44 9.28
C SER A 48 -0.43 -9.49 8.73
N LEU A 49 -1.45 -9.35 9.59
CA LEU A 49 -2.84 -9.20 9.17
C LEU A 49 -3.04 -7.94 8.33
N GLY A 50 -2.43 -6.81 8.73
CA GLY A 50 -2.45 -5.58 7.95
C GLY A 50 -1.85 -5.76 6.55
N MET A 51 -0.70 -6.43 6.45
CA MET A 51 -0.08 -6.74 5.15
C MET A 51 -0.93 -7.69 4.31
N ALA A 52 -1.55 -8.71 4.92
CA ALA A 52 -2.45 -9.62 4.21
C ALA A 52 -3.68 -8.88 3.65
N LEU A 53 -4.29 -7.98 4.43
CA LEU A 53 -5.37 -7.12 3.96
C LEU A 53 -4.92 -6.21 2.82
N THR A 54 -3.75 -5.59 2.93
CA THR A 54 -3.17 -4.76 1.86
C THR A 54 -2.96 -5.57 0.60
N SER A 55 -2.38 -6.78 0.70
CA SER A 55 -2.17 -7.68 -0.43
C SER A 55 -3.49 -8.05 -1.11
N THR A 56 -4.53 -8.35 -0.33
CA THR A 56 -5.87 -8.65 -0.84
C THR A 56 -6.47 -7.44 -1.56
N GLY A 57 -6.37 -6.25 -1.00
CA GLY A 57 -6.84 -5.03 -1.63
C GLY A 57 -6.10 -4.70 -2.93
N LEU A 58 -4.79 -4.93 -2.98
CA LEU A 58 -3.99 -4.79 -4.21
C LEU A 58 -4.38 -5.84 -5.26
N ALA A 59 -4.69 -7.07 -4.84
CA ALA A 59 -5.13 -8.14 -5.74
C ALA A 59 -6.43 -7.78 -6.47
N PHE A 60 -7.35 -7.07 -5.84
CA PHE A 60 -8.57 -6.57 -6.53
C PHE A 60 -8.24 -5.64 -7.69
N PHE A 61 -7.16 -4.86 -7.62
CA PHE A 61 -6.76 -3.99 -8.72
C PHE A 61 -6.16 -4.73 -9.92
N ILE A 62 -5.81 -6.02 -9.79
CA ILE A 62 -5.39 -6.85 -10.93
C ILE A 62 -6.58 -7.08 -11.90
N PHE A 63 -7.80 -7.09 -11.38
CA PHE A 63 -9.03 -7.34 -12.15
C PHE A 63 -9.65 -6.07 -12.74
N LEU A 64 -8.94 -4.93 -12.73
CA LEU A 64 -9.43 -3.70 -13.32
C LEU A 64 -9.69 -3.88 -14.82
N THR A 65 -10.86 -3.40 -15.27
CA THR A 65 -11.28 -3.37 -16.67
C THR A 65 -11.75 -1.95 -17.03
N ASN A 66 -12.00 -1.70 -18.31
CA ASN A 66 -12.57 -0.42 -18.74
C ASN A 66 -13.94 -0.15 -18.06
N ASP A 67 -14.72 -1.19 -17.79
CA ASP A 67 -16.09 -1.11 -17.26
C ASP A 67 -16.16 -1.31 -15.74
N THR A 68 -15.02 -1.41 -15.05
CA THR A 68 -15.02 -1.64 -13.60
C THR A 68 -15.83 -0.56 -12.88
N ASN A 69 -16.76 -0.97 -12.01
CA ASN A 69 -17.59 -0.06 -11.23
C ASN A 69 -16.71 0.72 -10.22
N ILE A 70 -17.02 2.01 -10.03
CA ILE A 70 -16.34 2.89 -9.08
C ILE A 70 -16.45 2.34 -7.65
N MET A 71 -17.59 1.75 -7.28
CA MET A 71 -17.78 1.15 -5.95
C MET A 71 -16.80 0.01 -5.69
N PHE A 72 -16.43 -0.77 -6.72
CA PHE A 72 -15.40 -1.79 -6.62
C PHE A 72 -14.03 -1.16 -6.31
N ILE A 73 -13.69 -0.06 -6.98
CA ILE A 73 -12.43 0.66 -6.76
C ILE A 73 -12.39 1.25 -5.34
N ILE A 74 -13.47 1.89 -4.91
CA ILE A 74 -13.58 2.44 -3.55
C ILE A 74 -13.46 1.33 -2.52
N SER A 75 -14.16 0.20 -2.67
CA SER A 75 -14.06 -0.92 -1.73
C SER A 75 -12.64 -1.48 -1.63
N ALA A 76 -11.95 -1.62 -2.76
CA ALA A 76 -10.54 -2.03 -2.77
C ALA A 76 -9.64 -1.00 -2.06
N LEU A 77 -9.85 0.31 -2.27
CA LEU A 77 -9.12 1.36 -1.58
C LEU A 77 -9.37 1.35 -0.07
N LEU A 78 -10.62 1.09 0.37
CA LEU A 78 -10.94 0.96 1.80
C LEU A 78 -10.20 -0.23 2.43
N ILE A 79 -10.16 -1.37 1.75
CA ILE A 79 -9.42 -2.56 2.21
C ILE A 79 -7.92 -2.26 2.30
N VAL A 80 -7.33 -1.61 1.29
CA VAL A 80 -5.93 -1.18 1.32
C VAL A 80 -5.69 -0.20 2.47
N GLY A 81 -6.58 0.76 2.69
CA GLY A 81 -6.49 1.73 3.78
C GLY A 81 -6.52 1.07 5.16
N LEU A 82 -7.43 0.10 5.37
CA LEU A 82 -7.46 -0.73 6.57
C LEU A 82 -6.15 -1.52 6.75
N GLY A 83 -5.69 -2.18 5.69
CA GLY A 83 -4.43 -2.91 5.70
C GLY A 83 -3.26 -2.04 6.11
N PHE A 84 -3.14 -0.84 5.55
CA PHE A 84 -2.10 0.13 5.93
C PHE A 84 -2.22 0.60 7.37
N ALA A 85 -3.43 0.81 7.90
CA ALA A 85 -3.64 1.16 9.32
C ALA A 85 -3.10 0.07 10.24
N PHE A 86 -3.46 -1.19 9.97
CA PHE A 86 -3.05 -2.35 10.77
C PHE A 86 -1.58 -2.75 10.59
N PHE A 87 -0.94 -2.30 9.51
CA PHE A 87 0.49 -2.53 9.30
C PHE A 87 1.35 -1.40 9.87
N SER A 88 1.08 -0.14 9.48
CA SER A 88 1.98 0.99 9.73
C SER A 88 2.11 1.33 11.20
N SER A 89 1.00 1.39 11.94
CA SER A 89 0.99 1.76 13.35
C SER A 89 1.67 0.72 14.24
N PRO A 90 1.32 -0.59 14.20
CA PRO A 90 1.99 -1.62 14.98
C PRO A 90 3.46 -1.79 14.63
N ASN A 91 3.81 -1.68 13.35
CA ASN A 91 5.20 -1.82 12.92
C ASN A 91 6.08 -0.68 13.44
N THR A 92 5.59 0.56 13.39
CA THR A 92 6.29 1.72 13.96
C THR A 92 6.45 1.55 15.47
N ASN A 93 5.40 1.15 16.17
CA ASN A 93 5.43 0.91 17.61
C ASN A 93 6.45 -0.18 17.98
N ALA A 94 6.47 -1.29 17.24
CA ALA A 94 7.41 -2.38 17.44
C ALA A 94 8.88 -1.92 17.32
N VAL A 95 9.19 -1.07 16.33
CA VAL A 95 10.55 -0.51 16.18
C VAL A 95 10.88 0.44 17.32
N MET A 96 9.94 1.30 17.72
CA MET A 96 10.19 2.25 18.82
C MET A 96 10.38 1.54 20.17
N CYS A 97 9.62 0.46 20.43
CA CYS A 97 9.77 -0.33 21.65
C CYS A 97 11.06 -1.17 21.68
N SER A 98 11.71 -1.38 20.55
CA SER A 98 12.95 -2.16 20.48
C SER A 98 14.22 -1.34 20.72
N VAL A 99 14.11 -0.04 20.95
CA VAL A 99 15.24 0.87 21.18
C VAL A 99 15.04 1.67 22.45
N GLU A 100 16.17 2.05 23.10
CA GLU A 100 16.13 2.95 24.25
C GLU A 100 15.65 4.36 23.85
N LYS A 101 15.01 5.07 24.77
CA LYS A 101 14.46 6.43 24.54
C LYS A 101 15.45 7.42 23.92
N LYS A 102 16.74 7.32 24.30
CA LYS A 102 17.80 8.19 23.74
C LYS A 102 18.02 8.01 22.24
N TYR A 103 17.60 6.87 21.66
CA TYR A 103 17.75 6.56 20.22
C TYR A 103 16.48 6.71 19.41
N TYR A 104 15.37 7.21 19.99
CA TYR A 104 14.10 7.38 19.27
C TYR A 104 14.23 8.24 18.02
N GLY A 105 15.06 9.29 18.05
CA GLY A 105 15.30 10.13 16.87
C GLY A 105 15.97 9.36 15.73
N ILE A 106 16.95 8.52 16.05
CA ILE A 106 17.64 7.68 15.07
C ILE A 106 16.68 6.62 14.49
N ALA A 107 15.94 5.93 15.34
CA ALA A 107 14.96 4.92 14.92
C ALA A 107 13.88 5.52 14.01
N SER A 108 13.35 6.70 14.35
CA SER A 108 12.40 7.43 13.53
C SER A 108 12.98 7.82 12.16
N GLY A 109 14.23 8.29 12.14
CA GLY A 109 14.96 8.59 10.90
C GLY A 109 15.13 7.36 10.00
N ILE A 110 15.50 6.20 10.58
CA ILE A 110 15.63 4.94 9.84
C ILE A 110 14.28 4.53 9.23
N ILE A 111 13.18 4.60 10.00
CA ILE A 111 11.84 4.29 9.48
C ILE A 111 11.48 5.23 8.33
N GLY A 112 11.74 6.54 8.47
CA GLY A 112 11.50 7.53 7.43
C GLY A 112 12.30 7.25 6.16
N THR A 113 13.58 6.98 6.31
CA THR A 113 14.47 6.64 5.18
C THR A 113 14.03 5.35 4.49
N ALA A 114 13.74 4.29 5.23
CA ALA A 114 13.25 3.02 4.67
C ALA A 114 11.95 3.21 3.88
N ARG A 115 11.04 4.05 4.39
CA ARG A 115 9.80 4.41 3.69
C ARG A 115 10.07 5.16 2.39
N SER A 116 10.96 6.15 2.41
CA SER A 116 11.32 6.94 1.22
C SER A 116 12.01 6.10 0.17
N VAL A 117 12.90 5.20 0.57
CA VAL A 117 13.56 4.25 -0.33
C VAL A 117 12.53 3.31 -0.96
N GLY A 118 11.60 2.76 -0.16
CA GLY A 118 10.51 1.93 -0.67
C GLY A 118 9.61 2.65 -1.68
N GLN A 119 9.30 3.94 -1.44
CA GLN A 119 8.55 4.76 -2.38
C GLN A 119 9.32 4.98 -3.70
N ALA A 120 10.62 5.27 -3.64
CA ALA A 120 11.46 5.43 -4.82
C ALA A 120 11.52 4.13 -5.65
N PHE A 121 11.72 2.98 -5.00
CA PHE A 121 11.68 1.68 -5.68
C PHE A 121 10.32 1.40 -6.33
N SER A 122 9.21 1.69 -5.65
CA SER A 122 7.88 1.46 -6.22
C SER A 122 7.60 2.35 -7.44
N MET A 123 8.07 3.59 -7.42
CA MET A 123 7.99 4.49 -8.59
C MET A 123 8.85 3.96 -9.74
N GLY A 124 10.07 3.47 -9.45
CA GLY A 124 10.95 2.88 -10.44
C GLY A 124 10.33 1.64 -11.11
N ILE A 125 9.77 0.72 -10.33
CA ILE A 125 9.07 -0.48 -10.85
C ILE A 125 7.88 -0.06 -11.72
N THR A 126 7.07 0.88 -11.26
CA THR A 126 5.90 1.36 -12.02
C THR A 126 6.32 1.99 -13.34
N SER A 127 7.35 2.86 -13.35
CA SER A 127 7.87 3.48 -14.55
C SER A 127 8.44 2.44 -15.52
N LEU A 128 9.20 1.46 -15.01
CA LEU A 128 9.77 0.39 -15.83
C LEU A 128 8.66 -0.42 -16.52
N VAL A 129 7.63 -0.83 -15.80
CA VAL A 129 6.49 -1.56 -16.35
C VAL A 129 5.78 -0.73 -17.40
N MET A 130 5.56 0.57 -17.16
CA MET A 130 4.94 1.45 -18.15
C MET A 130 5.79 1.55 -19.42
N VAL A 131 7.11 1.70 -19.31
CA VAL A 131 8.00 1.76 -20.49
C VAL A 131 7.99 0.44 -21.28
N ILE A 132 7.97 -0.71 -20.61
CA ILE A 132 7.95 -2.03 -21.26
C ILE A 132 6.66 -2.25 -22.06
N TYR A 133 5.50 -1.88 -21.51
CA TYR A 133 4.20 -2.17 -22.16
C TYR A 133 3.69 -1.06 -23.05
N MET A 134 4.02 0.20 -22.77
CA MET A 134 3.58 1.36 -23.55
C MET A 134 4.68 1.95 -24.44
N GLY A 135 5.98 1.69 -24.13
CA GLY A 135 7.08 2.39 -24.78
C GLY A 135 7.10 3.88 -24.40
N ASN A 136 7.70 4.70 -25.25
CA ASN A 136 7.77 6.17 -25.09
C ASN A 136 6.57 6.89 -25.74
N VAL A 137 5.36 6.31 -25.63
CA VAL A 137 4.16 6.86 -26.25
C VAL A 137 3.28 7.52 -25.18
N GLN A 138 2.67 8.66 -25.53
CA GLN A 138 1.70 9.31 -24.65
C GLN A 138 0.44 8.44 -24.50
N ILE A 139 -0.20 8.53 -23.31
CA ILE A 139 -1.46 7.83 -23.05
C ILE A 139 -2.53 8.44 -23.96
N SER A 140 -2.95 7.68 -24.98
CA SER A 140 -3.95 8.04 -25.97
C SER A 140 -4.99 6.93 -26.06
N TYR A 141 -6.16 7.21 -26.64
CA TYR A 141 -7.24 6.22 -26.82
C TYR A 141 -6.75 4.93 -27.49
N ASP A 142 -5.85 5.04 -28.47
CA ASP A 142 -5.30 3.90 -29.20
C ASP A 142 -4.43 2.99 -28.31
N ASN A 143 -3.86 3.53 -27.22
CA ASN A 143 -2.93 2.84 -26.33
C ASN A 143 -3.56 2.44 -24.98
N TYR A 144 -4.88 2.68 -24.77
CA TYR A 144 -5.56 2.30 -23.53
C TYR A 144 -5.46 0.81 -23.16
N PRO A 145 -5.53 -0.15 -24.11
CA PRO A 145 -5.34 -1.56 -23.79
C PRO A 145 -3.96 -1.84 -23.17
N ASN A 146 -2.90 -1.28 -23.75
CA ASN A 146 -1.52 -1.46 -23.26
C ASN A 146 -1.33 -0.78 -21.89
N PHE A 147 -1.92 0.40 -21.71
CA PHE A 147 -1.93 1.09 -20.41
C PHE A 147 -2.63 0.26 -19.34
N LEU A 148 -3.79 -0.32 -19.63
CA LEU A 148 -4.53 -1.15 -18.69
C LEU A 148 -3.75 -2.41 -18.32
N VAL A 149 -3.06 -3.04 -19.27
CA VAL A 149 -2.16 -4.18 -19.02
C VAL A 149 -1.02 -3.74 -18.10
N SER A 150 -0.39 -2.59 -18.34
CA SER A 150 0.70 -2.09 -17.50
C SER A 150 0.24 -1.82 -16.05
N VAL A 151 -0.96 -1.30 -15.87
CA VAL A 151 -1.57 -1.08 -14.55
C VAL A 151 -1.79 -2.41 -13.83
N ARG A 152 -2.38 -3.41 -14.50
CA ARG A 152 -2.62 -4.74 -13.92
C ARG A 152 -1.33 -5.44 -13.54
N VAL A 153 -0.33 -5.42 -14.40
CA VAL A 153 0.99 -6.03 -14.14
C VAL A 153 1.69 -5.35 -12.97
N THR A 154 1.59 -4.03 -12.88
CA THR A 154 2.14 -3.28 -11.73
C THR A 154 1.48 -3.72 -10.42
N PHE A 155 0.15 -3.81 -10.38
CA PHE A 155 -0.56 -4.29 -9.18
C PHE A 155 -0.27 -5.76 -8.89
N PHE A 156 -0.10 -6.60 -9.89
CA PHE A 156 0.29 -8.00 -9.73
C PHE A 156 1.66 -8.11 -9.05
N ILE A 157 2.66 -7.36 -9.52
CA ILE A 157 4.00 -7.33 -8.91
C ILE A 157 3.93 -6.87 -7.45
N PHE A 158 3.20 -5.78 -7.15
CA PHE A 158 3.07 -5.29 -5.79
C PHE A 158 2.28 -6.24 -4.88
N THR A 159 1.29 -6.96 -5.41
CA THR A 159 0.57 -7.99 -4.67
C THR A 159 1.52 -9.11 -4.25
N ILE A 160 2.37 -9.60 -5.17
CA ILE A 160 3.37 -10.63 -4.85
C ILE A 160 4.37 -10.10 -3.82
N LEU A 161 4.92 -8.90 -4.00
CA LEU A 161 5.87 -8.32 -3.05
C LEU A 161 5.25 -8.15 -1.66
N CYS A 162 3.98 -7.70 -1.60
CA CYS A 162 3.27 -7.56 -0.34
C CYS A 162 3.01 -8.92 0.32
N PHE A 163 2.64 -9.93 -0.47
CA PHE A 163 2.44 -11.30 0.00
C PHE A 163 3.73 -11.92 0.56
N LEU A 164 4.86 -11.75 -0.13
CA LEU A 164 6.17 -12.15 0.38
C LEU A 164 6.50 -11.41 1.68
N GLY A 165 6.12 -10.14 1.79
CA GLY A 165 6.25 -9.35 3.01
C GLY A 165 5.45 -9.91 4.19
N VAL A 166 4.29 -10.55 3.95
CA VAL A 166 3.52 -11.24 5.01
C VAL A 166 4.36 -12.35 5.63
N PHE A 167 5.00 -13.19 4.81
CA PHE A 167 5.88 -14.24 5.31
C PHE A 167 7.06 -13.67 6.09
N ALA A 168 7.72 -12.64 5.58
CA ALA A 168 8.82 -11.97 6.27
C ALA A 168 8.36 -11.37 7.62
N SER A 169 7.14 -10.84 7.69
CA SER A 169 6.55 -10.30 8.91
C SER A 169 6.26 -11.39 9.96
N ILE A 170 5.79 -12.56 9.53
CA ILE A 170 5.47 -13.70 10.42
C ILE A 170 6.76 -14.32 10.99
N VAL A 171 7.81 -14.44 10.16
CA VAL A 171 9.10 -15.01 10.56
C VAL A 171 9.88 -14.08 11.51
N ARG A 172 9.52 -12.82 11.59
CA ARG A 172 10.08 -11.86 12.53
C ARG A 172 9.88 -12.36 13.97
N GLY A 173 10.99 -12.51 14.74
CA GLY A 173 10.99 -13.03 16.11
C GLY A 173 10.07 -12.26 17.07
N THR A 174 9.71 -12.91 18.18
CA THR A 174 8.95 -12.31 19.29
C THR A 174 9.75 -11.19 19.94
N ILE A 175 9.13 -10.05 20.14
CA ILE A 175 9.70 -8.99 20.98
C ILE A 175 9.45 -9.41 22.44
N ASN A 176 10.50 -9.84 23.15
CA ASN A 176 10.44 -9.99 24.62
C ASN A 176 10.15 -8.60 25.20
N ARG A 177 8.93 -8.38 25.65
CA ARG A 177 8.62 -7.25 26.53
C ARG A 177 9.13 -7.69 27.91
N GLU A 178 10.37 -7.34 28.25
CA GLU A 178 10.75 -7.31 29.66
C GLU A 178 9.93 -6.22 30.32
N ILE A 179 9.07 -6.64 31.25
CA ILE A 179 8.17 -5.81 32.06
C ILE A 179 9.02 -5.07 33.11
#